data_872932b8ff07f9b2ba4cacebc4ed6d03
#
_entry.id   872932b8ff07f9b2ba4cacebc4ed6d03
#
_cell.length_a   1.000
_cell.length_b   1.000
_cell.length_c   1.000
_cell.angle_alpha   90.00
_cell.angle_beta   90.00
_cell.angle_gamma   90.00
#
_symmetry.space_group_name_H-M   'P 1'
#
loop_
_entity.id
_entity.type
_entity.pdbx_description
1 polymer ?
#
loop_
_entity_poly.entity_id
_entity_poly.type
_entity_poly.pdbx_seq_one_letter_code
_entity_poly.pdbx_strand_id
1 'polypeptide(L)'
;VSPGYDALQFAIDECHRRGMELHAWIVTMPVGKWDGLGCKQLRKKMQRNIIKIKGYGYMNPETQQTADYLARICAEVTRRYDIDGIHLDYIRYPEELPKLKTMSHDEGRRNITRIVRAISQQVKCLKPWVKMSCSPVGKYYNTKRYWSHGWNAYETVCQDAVAWLRDGLMDELFPMMYFRDNNFFPFALDWKERSHGRIVVPGLGIYFMSPREKNWPLSDITRELGFLRNNGLGHAYFRSKFFTDDTKGIYRFAKNELCLYPSLVPPMTWQ
;
A
#
# COMPACT_ATOMS: atom_id res chain seq x y z
N VAL A 1 -12.92 -2.38 22.88
CA VAL A 1 -13.62 -3.34 22.00
C VAL A 1 -14.49 -4.19 22.89
N SER A 2 -15.76 -4.37 22.51
CA SER A 2 -16.67 -5.23 23.27
C SER A 2 -16.13 -6.66 23.33
N PRO A 3 -16.24 -7.36 24.47
CA PRO A 3 -15.85 -8.76 24.57
C PRO A 3 -16.56 -9.61 23.49
N GLY A 4 -15.79 -10.42 22.77
CA GLY A 4 -16.31 -11.28 21.70
C GLY A 4 -16.50 -10.62 20.32
N TYR A 5 -16.24 -9.31 20.16
CA TYR A 5 -16.30 -8.66 18.85
C TYR A 5 -14.95 -8.72 18.13
N ASP A 6 -14.92 -9.42 17.02
CA ASP A 6 -13.78 -9.48 16.09
C ASP A 6 -14.06 -8.60 14.87
N ALA A 7 -13.43 -7.42 14.85
CA ALA A 7 -13.66 -6.44 13.79
C ALA A 7 -13.17 -6.91 12.42
N LEU A 8 -12.10 -7.72 12.37
CA LEU A 8 -11.58 -8.23 11.10
C LEU A 8 -12.51 -9.30 10.54
N GLN A 9 -12.96 -10.26 11.38
CA GLN A 9 -13.92 -11.28 10.96
C GLN A 9 -15.23 -10.65 10.49
N PHE A 10 -15.75 -9.67 11.22
CA PHE A 10 -16.94 -8.93 10.81
C PHE A 10 -16.78 -8.27 9.43
N ALA A 11 -15.62 -7.65 9.18
CA ALA A 11 -15.35 -7.00 7.89
C ALA A 11 -15.24 -8.03 6.74
N ILE A 12 -14.64 -9.20 7.01
CA ILE A 12 -14.56 -10.30 6.05
C ILE A 12 -15.97 -10.76 5.66
N ASP A 13 -16.80 -11.09 6.64
CA ASP A 13 -18.16 -11.59 6.43
C ASP A 13 -19.00 -10.59 5.64
N GLU A 14 -18.87 -9.29 5.95
CA GLU A 14 -19.58 -8.23 5.25
C GLU A 14 -19.09 -7.98 3.82
N CYS A 15 -17.79 -8.15 3.56
CA CYS A 15 -17.24 -8.06 2.21
C CYS A 15 -17.66 -9.25 1.37
N HIS A 16 -17.48 -10.48 1.87
CA HIS A 16 -17.80 -11.71 1.14
C HIS A 16 -19.30 -11.79 0.82
N ARG A 17 -20.17 -11.40 1.76
CA ARG A 17 -21.62 -11.34 1.53
C ARG A 17 -22.01 -10.42 0.37
N ARG A 18 -21.14 -9.47 0.00
CA ARG A 18 -21.33 -8.51 -1.10
C ARG A 18 -20.51 -8.84 -2.34
N GLY A 19 -19.81 -9.98 -2.37
CA GLY A 19 -18.93 -10.35 -3.48
C GLY A 19 -17.67 -9.50 -3.59
N MET A 20 -17.23 -8.91 -2.46
CA MET A 20 -16.01 -8.09 -2.39
C MET A 20 -14.89 -8.87 -1.71
N GLU A 21 -13.66 -8.69 -2.18
CA GLU A 21 -12.47 -9.15 -1.49
C GLU A 21 -12.15 -8.26 -0.29
N LEU A 22 -11.56 -8.86 0.75
CA LEU A 22 -10.98 -8.15 1.88
C LEU A 22 -9.50 -8.44 1.99
N HIS A 23 -8.70 -7.38 1.91
CA HIS A 23 -7.26 -7.44 2.12
C HIS A 23 -6.91 -6.90 3.51
N ALA A 24 -6.23 -7.69 4.33
CA ALA A 24 -5.77 -7.24 5.64
C ALA A 24 -4.63 -6.24 5.49
N TRP A 25 -4.87 -5.00 5.91
CA TRP A 25 -3.91 -3.89 5.81
C TRP A 25 -2.94 -3.90 7.00
N ILE A 26 -1.68 -4.20 6.71
CA ILE A 26 -0.59 -4.28 7.69
C ILE A 26 0.36 -3.10 7.50
N VAL A 27 0.42 -2.21 8.49
CA VAL A 27 1.44 -1.16 8.56
C VAL A 27 2.73 -1.78 9.10
N THR A 28 3.78 -1.80 8.28
CA THR A 28 4.96 -2.65 8.52
C THR A 28 6.03 -1.99 9.38
N MET A 29 6.69 -0.94 8.88
CA MET A 29 7.85 -0.35 9.57
C MET A 29 7.49 0.53 10.77
N PRO A 30 6.48 1.40 10.75
CA PRO A 30 6.12 2.20 11.91
C PRO A 30 5.59 1.34 13.06
N VAL A 31 6.14 1.53 14.25
CA VAL A 31 5.71 0.85 15.49
C VAL A 31 4.81 1.74 16.34
N GLY A 32 4.99 3.07 16.24
CA GLY A 32 4.21 4.05 16.98
C GLY A 32 5.08 5.00 17.82
N LYS A 33 4.43 5.79 18.67
CA LYS A 33 5.16 6.71 19.58
C LYS A 33 6.17 5.95 20.43
N TRP A 34 7.40 6.50 20.55
CA TRP A 34 8.50 5.86 21.29
C TRP A 34 8.12 5.47 22.72
N ASP A 35 7.39 6.35 23.40
CA ASP A 35 6.93 6.13 24.77
C ASP A 35 5.54 5.47 24.87
N GLY A 36 4.93 5.12 23.73
CA GLY A 36 3.69 4.38 23.67
C GLY A 36 3.86 2.93 24.15
N LEU A 37 2.77 2.37 24.71
CA LEU A 37 2.79 1.04 25.32
C LEU A 37 3.27 -0.04 24.34
N GLY A 38 2.74 -0.07 23.12
CA GLY A 38 3.10 -1.06 22.10
C GLY A 38 4.59 -0.99 21.73
N CYS A 39 5.12 0.21 21.52
CA CYS A 39 6.53 0.40 21.21
C CYS A 39 7.44 0.00 22.39
N LYS A 40 7.06 0.34 23.63
CA LYS A 40 7.76 -0.09 24.83
C LYS A 40 7.80 -1.61 24.98
N GLN A 41 6.67 -2.27 24.75
CA GLN A 41 6.58 -3.73 24.83
C GLN A 41 7.41 -4.41 23.74
N LEU A 42 7.34 -3.91 22.50
CA LEU A 42 8.09 -4.48 21.40
C LEU A 42 9.61 -4.29 21.58
N ARG A 43 10.05 -3.13 22.06
CA ARG A 43 11.48 -2.89 22.40
C ARG A 43 12.03 -3.85 23.44
N LYS A 44 11.22 -4.25 24.45
CA LYS A 44 11.65 -5.26 25.43
C LYS A 44 11.93 -6.62 24.78
N LYS A 45 11.16 -6.98 23.74
CA LYS A 45 11.28 -8.25 23.01
C LYS A 45 12.34 -8.21 21.91
N MET A 46 12.54 -7.03 21.28
CA MET A 46 13.33 -6.86 20.07
C MET A 46 14.22 -5.60 20.14
N GLN A 47 14.99 -5.46 21.20
CA GLN A 47 15.66 -4.21 21.60
C GLN A 47 16.51 -3.56 20.50
N ARG A 48 17.28 -4.36 19.73
CA ARG A 48 18.16 -3.87 18.64
C ARG A 48 17.46 -3.66 17.31
N ASN A 49 16.18 -4.04 17.21
CA ASN A 49 15.41 -3.99 15.95
C ASN A 49 14.44 -2.82 15.89
N ILE A 50 14.37 -2.00 16.94
CA ILE A 50 13.54 -0.80 16.95
C ILE A 50 14.44 0.42 17.00
N ILE A 51 14.39 1.21 15.94
CA ILE A 51 15.12 2.49 15.84
C ILE A 51 14.21 3.65 16.20
N LYS A 52 14.80 4.68 16.82
CA LYS A 52 14.06 5.91 17.18
C LYS A 52 14.30 6.99 16.14
N ILE A 53 13.22 7.52 15.58
CA ILE A 53 13.26 8.63 14.63
C ILE A 53 12.20 9.65 15.05
N LYS A 54 12.60 10.89 15.33
CA LYS A 54 11.72 12.01 15.70
C LYS A 54 10.61 11.66 16.72
N GLY A 55 10.97 10.90 17.77
CA GLY A 55 10.03 10.52 18.83
C GLY A 55 9.13 9.32 18.52
N TYR A 56 9.32 8.65 17.40
CA TYR A 56 8.62 7.43 17.00
C TYR A 56 9.58 6.25 16.90
N GLY A 57 9.06 5.05 17.14
CA GLY A 57 9.76 3.78 16.91
C GLY A 57 9.45 3.23 15.52
N TYR A 58 10.47 2.70 14.87
CA TYR A 58 10.36 2.01 13.58
C TYR A 58 11.10 0.68 13.65
N MET A 59 10.60 -0.32 12.95
CA MET A 59 11.35 -1.56 12.72
C MET A 59 12.63 -1.23 11.96
N ASN A 60 13.74 -1.87 12.31
CA ASN A 60 15.00 -1.74 11.58
C ASN A 60 14.97 -2.65 10.33
N PRO A 61 14.96 -2.08 9.10
CA PRO A 61 14.90 -2.90 7.89
C PRO A 61 16.16 -3.74 7.63
N GLU A 62 17.27 -3.43 8.29
CA GLU A 62 18.57 -4.09 8.06
C GLU A 62 18.69 -5.46 8.74
N THR A 63 17.80 -5.79 9.65
CA THR A 63 17.92 -7.01 10.46
C THR A 63 17.02 -8.14 9.93
N GLN A 64 17.53 -9.37 9.97
CA GLN A 64 16.75 -10.56 9.67
C GLN A 64 15.55 -10.70 10.61
N GLN A 65 15.74 -10.36 11.90
CA GLN A 65 14.67 -10.46 12.91
C GLN A 65 13.44 -9.59 12.57
N THR A 66 13.61 -8.46 11.89
CA THR A 66 12.49 -7.66 11.37
C THR A 66 11.71 -8.44 10.30
N ALA A 67 12.41 -9.08 9.36
CA ALA A 67 11.79 -9.90 8.33
C ALA A 67 11.01 -11.07 8.94
N ASP A 68 11.62 -11.80 9.87
CA ASP A 68 10.99 -12.95 10.55
C ASP A 68 9.76 -12.53 11.37
N TYR A 69 9.84 -11.39 12.05
CA TYR A 69 8.74 -10.88 12.86
C TYR A 69 7.54 -10.48 12.01
N LEU A 70 7.75 -9.72 10.94
CA LEU A 70 6.67 -9.30 10.04
C LEU A 70 6.07 -10.48 9.28
N ALA A 71 6.91 -11.42 8.81
CA ALA A 71 6.45 -12.64 8.18
C ALA A 71 5.56 -13.48 9.11
N ARG A 72 5.92 -13.59 10.39
CA ARG A 72 5.13 -14.30 11.40
C ARG A 72 3.77 -13.63 11.65
N ILE A 73 3.72 -12.29 11.72
CA ILE A 73 2.44 -11.56 11.88
C ILE A 73 1.53 -11.81 10.68
N CYS A 74 2.05 -11.68 9.46
CA CYS A 74 1.27 -11.91 8.24
C CYS A 74 0.80 -13.37 8.16
N ALA A 75 1.66 -14.33 8.50
CA ALA A 75 1.30 -15.75 8.57
C ALA A 75 0.22 -16.03 9.62
N GLU A 76 0.25 -15.38 10.79
CA GLU A 76 -0.77 -15.52 11.81
C GLU A 76 -2.13 -15.04 11.31
N VAL A 77 -2.20 -13.86 10.70
CA VAL A 77 -3.43 -13.32 10.11
C VAL A 77 -3.96 -14.25 9.01
N THR A 78 -3.09 -14.70 8.10
CA THR A 78 -3.44 -15.61 7.00
C THR A 78 -4.01 -16.94 7.52
N ARG A 79 -3.44 -17.47 8.60
CA ARG A 79 -3.90 -18.75 9.18
C ARG A 79 -5.25 -18.63 9.87
N ARG A 80 -5.47 -17.51 10.58
CA ARG A 80 -6.64 -17.32 11.42
C ARG A 80 -7.89 -16.85 10.70
N TYR A 81 -7.72 -16.13 9.57
CA TYR A 81 -8.81 -15.44 8.90
C TYR A 81 -8.94 -15.87 7.45
N ASP A 82 -10.16 -15.82 6.94
CA ASP A 82 -10.46 -16.06 5.52
C ASP A 82 -10.35 -14.77 4.71
N ILE A 83 -9.13 -14.21 4.72
CA ILE A 83 -8.80 -13.02 3.95
C ILE A 83 -8.46 -13.37 2.50
N ASP A 84 -8.73 -12.45 1.58
CA ASP A 84 -8.40 -12.59 0.16
C ASP A 84 -7.00 -12.04 -0.16
N GLY A 85 -6.49 -11.15 0.67
CA GLY A 85 -5.18 -10.57 0.49
C GLY A 85 -4.51 -10.06 1.78
N ILE A 86 -3.19 -9.90 1.70
CA ILE A 86 -2.36 -9.14 2.64
C ILE A 86 -1.87 -7.89 1.92
N HIS A 87 -2.18 -6.72 2.48
CA HIS A 87 -1.73 -5.43 1.97
C HIS A 87 -0.68 -4.81 2.87
N LEU A 88 0.54 -4.60 2.34
CA LEU A 88 1.67 -4.04 3.07
C LEU A 88 1.77 -2.54 2.85
N ASP A 89 1.54 -1.76 3.90
CA ASP A 89 1.79 -0.33 3.90
C ASP A 89 3.09 0.00 4.63
N TYR A 90 3.72 1.12 4.27
CA TYR A 90 5.02 1.54 4.79
C TYR A 90 6.13 0.47 4.68
N ILE A 91 6.05 -0.40 3.68
CA ILE A 91 7.10 -1.39 3.39
C ILE A 91 8.27 -0.72 2.65
N ARG A 92 8.97 0.14 3.38
CA ARG A 92 10.03 1.01 2.89
C ARG A 92 10.88 1.55 4.04
N TYR A 93 12.03 2.14 3.72
CA TYR A 93 12.77 2.89 4.72
C TYR A 93 11.99 4.12 5.19
N PRO A 94 12.07 4.46 6.49
CA PRO A 94 11.55 5.73 7.00
C PRO A 94 12.27 6.91 6.34
N GLU A 95 11.53 7.87 5.80
CA GLU A 95 12.08 9.00 5.02
C GLU A 95 13.02 9.89 5.83
N GLU A 96 12.76 10.01 7.12
CA GLU A 96 13.55 10.83 8.03
C GLU A 96 14.79 10.10 8.60
N LEU A 97 15.07 8.88 8.17
CA LEU A 97 16.24 8.15 8.63
C LEU A 97 17.53 8.81 8.09
N PRO A 98 18.40 9.38 8.93
CA PRO A 98 19.62 10.07 8.47
C PRO A 98 20.51 9.18 7.59
N LYS A 99 20.55 7.87 7.87
CA LYS A 99 21.35 6.89 7.14
C LYS A 99 20.96 6.77 5.65
N LEU A 100 19.73 7.10 5.26
CA LEU A 100 19.32 7.12 3.85
C LEU A 100 20.18 8.04 2.98
N LYS A 101 20.81 9.06 3.57
CA LYS A 101 21.68 9.99 2.84
C LYS A 101 23.06 9.45 2.53
N THR A 102 23.51 8.41 3.22
CA THR A 102 24.88 7.90 3.17
C THR A 102 24.98 6.42 2.84
N MET A 103 23.88 5.66 2.95
CA MET A 103 23.85 4.25 2.63
C MET A 103 23.78 4.00 1.11
N SER A 104 24.20 2.82 0.68
CA SER A 104 23.93 2.34 -0.68
C SER A 104 22.43 2.07 -0.85
N HIS A 105 21.79 2.74 -1.82
CA HIS A 105 20.38 2.50 -2.13
C HIS A 105 20.12 1.07 -2.60
N ASP A 106 21.09 0.42 -3.27
CA ASP A 106 20.99 -0.99 -3.64
C ASP A 106 20.93 -1.91 -2.42
N GLU A 107 21.73 -1.63 -1.40
CA GLU A 107 21.66 -2.36 -0.15
C GLU A 107 20.31 -2.14 0.53
N GLY A 108 19.83 -0.89 0.57
CA GLY A 108 18.52 -0.57 1.10
C GLY A 108 17.40 -1.34 0.38
N ARG A 109 17.42 -1.40 -0.93
CA ARG A 109 16.44 -2.17 -1.72
C ARG A 109 16.54 -3.67 -1.43
N ARG A 110 17.74 -4.23 -1.31
CA ARG A 110 17.90 -5.64 -0.90
C ARG A 110 17.32 -5.92 0.48
N ASN A 111 17.51 -5.01 1.44
CA ASN A 111 16.97 -5.16 2.79
C ASN A 111 15.44 -5.18 2.80
N ILE A 112 14.78 -4.25 2.11
CA ILE A 112 13.32 -4.24 2.02
C ILE A 112 12.82 -5.46 1.25
N THR A 113 13.45 -5.81 0.12
CA THR A 113 13.06 -7.00 -0.68
C THR A 113 13.19 -8.30 0.11
N ARG A 114 14.20 -8.42 1.00
CA ARG A 114 14.32 -9.57 1.91
C ARG A 114 13.09 -9.70 2.81
N ILE A 115 12.60 -8.60 3.36
CA ILE A 115 11.40 -8.58 4.21
C ILE A 115 10.17 -8.99 3.40
N VAL A 116 9.97 -8.38 2.23
CA VAL A 116 8.86 -8.70 1.33
C VAL A 116 8.88 -10.18 0.94
N ARG A 117 10.05 -10.72 0.60
CA ARG A 117 10.23 -12.15 0.26
C ARG A 117 9.84 -13.06 1.42
N ALA A 118 10.31 -12.76 2.62
CA ALA A 118 9.97 -13.56 3.81
C ALA A 118 8.46 -13.57 4.08
N ILE A 119 7.79 -12.43 3.96
CA ILE A 119 6.34 -12.32 4.13
C ILE A 119 5.62 -13.11 3.04
N SER A 120 5.93 -12.86 1.77
CA SER A 120 5.28 -13.51 0.63
C SER A 120 5.41 -15.03 0.69
N GLN A 121 6.59 -15.54 0.97
CA GLN A 121 6.82 -16.98 1.12
C GLN A 121 5.95 -17.58 2.22
N GLN A 122 5.88 -16.97 3.40
CA GLN A 122 5.07 -17.50 4.51
C GLN A 122 3.57 -17.46 4.21
N VAL A 123 3.09 -16.39 3.59
CA VAL A 123 1.66 -16.27 3.22
C VAL A 123 1.30 -17.29 2.14
N LYS A 124 2.09 -17.37 1.06
CA LYS A 124 1.83 -18.26 -0.07
C LYS A 124 1.98 -19.75 0.29
N CYS A 125 2.87 -20.10 1.22
CA CYS A 125 2.94 -21.47 1.75
C CYS A 125 1.69 -21.90 2.52
N LEU A 126 1.01 -20.95 3.18
CA LEU A 126 -0.22 -21.24 3.94
C LEU A 126 -1.45 -21.26 3.05
N LYS A 127 -1.61 -20.23 2.22
CA LYS A 127 -2.75 -20.04 1.31
C LYS A 127 -2.26 -19.44 -0.01
N PRO A 128 -1.94 -20.26 -1.02
CA PRO A 128 -1.38 -19.78 -2.29
C PRO A 128 -2.24 -18.73 -3.01
N TRP A 129 -3.56 -18.83 -2.84
CA TRP A 129 -4.54 -17.91 -3.45
C TRP A 129 -4.63 -16.55 -2.79
N VAL A 130 -4.12 -16.36 -1.56
CA VAL A 130 -4.13 -15.06 -0.89
C VAL A 130 -3.21 -14.09 -1.64
N LYS A 131 -3.77 -12.98 -2.11
CA LYS A 131 -3.04 -11.97 -2.86
C LYS A 131 -2.05 -11.21 -1.98
N MET A 132 -0.86 -10.97 -2.51
CA MET A 132 0.12 -10.08 -1.91
C MET A 132 0.06 -8.72 -2.59
N SER A 133 -0.12 -7.66 -1.82
CA SER A 133 -0.16 -6.31 -2.35
C SER A 133 0.56 -5.30 -1.45
N CYS A 134 0.90 -4.14 -1.99
CA CYS A 134 1.40 -3.03 -1.19
C CYS A 134 1.03 -1.66 -1.78
N SER A 135 1.14 -0.62 -0.94
CA SER A 135 1.00 0.78 -1.34
C SER A 135 2.37 1.46 -1.47
N PRO A 136 3.03 1.38 -2.65
CA PRO A 136 4.28 2.09 -2.85
C PRO A 136 4.06 3.60 -2.95
N VAL A 137 5.15 4.35 -2.79
CA VAL A 137 5.18 5.79 -3.10
C VAL A 137 4.69 5.98 -4.53
N GLY A 138 3.85 7.00 -4.76
CA GLY A 138 3.09 7.18 -5.99
C GLY A 138 3.90 7.33 -7.28
N LYS A 139 5.19 7.68 -7.19
CA LYS A 139 6.13 7.64 -8.31
C LYS A 139 7.11 6.49 -8.07
N TYR A 140 7.28 5.59 -9.05
CA TYR A 140 8.30 4.57 -8.92
C TYR A 140 9.70 5.17 -9.01
N TYR A 141 9.93 5.90 -10.10
CA TYR A 141 11.19 6.57 -10.42
C TYR A 141 10.92 7.83 -11.25
N ASN A 142 11.96 8.58 -11.58
CA ASN A 142 11.85 9.67 -12.53
C ASN A 142 11.51 9.14 -13.93
N THR A 143 10.65 9.85 -14.67
CA THR A 143 10.27 9.47 -16.02
C THR A 143 10.73 10.50 -17.04
N LYS A 144 11.08 10.04 -18.25
CA LYS A 144 11.43 10.92 -19.38
C LYS A 144 10.21 11.66 -19.95
N ARG A 145 8.97 11.17 -19.68
CA ARG A 145 7.73 11.80 -20.15
C ARG A 145 7.48 13.14 -19.48
N TYR A 146 7.94 13.28 -18.25
CA TYR A 146 7.81 14.51 -17.51
C TYR A 146 9.03 14.73 -16.64
N TRP A 147 9.66 15.86 -16.81
CA TRP A 147 10.85 16.25 -16.06
C TRP A 147 10.48 16.56 -14.60
N SER A 148 10.33 15.54 -13.80
CA SER A 148 10.03 15.65 -12.37
C SER A 148 11.08 14.92 -11.58
N HIS A 149 12.01 15.67 -11.01
CA HIS A 149 12.91 15.15 -9.99
C HIS A 149 12.21 15.30 -8.66
N GLY A 150 11.75 14.23 -8.10
CA GLY A 150 11.01 14.29 -6.87
C GLY A 150 11.08 13.01 -6.06
N TRP A 151 10.42 13.06 -4.94
CA TRP A 151 10.23 11.94 -4.04
C TRP A 151 9.65 10.72 -4.79
N ASN A 152 10.39 9.62 -4.77
CA ASN A 152 10.03 8.40 -5.48
C ASN A 152 10.32 7.15 -4.64
N ALA A 153 9.73 6.01 -5.04
CA ALA A 153 9.84 4.75 -4.33
C ALA A 153 11.26 4.17 -4.38
N TYR A 154 11.84 4.14 -5.57
CA TYR A 154 13.06 3.40 -5.87
C TYR A 154 14.30 3.99 -5.21
N GLU A 155 14.52 5.31 -5.34
CA GLU A 155 15.69 5.97 -4.79
C GLU A 155 15.46 6.49 -3.37
N THR A 156 14.34 7.22 -3.16
CA THR A 156 14.19 7.99 -1.92
C THR A 156 13.97 7.10 -0.70
N VAL A 157 13.25 5.97 -0.85
CA VAL A 157 12.86 5.11 0.27
C VAL A 157 13.20 3.63 0.04
N CYS A 158 14.01 3.33 -0.98
CA CYS A 158 14.51 1.99 -1.29
C CYS A 158 13.41 0.95 -1.51
N GLN A 159 12.31 1.34 -2.17
CA GLN A 159 11.13 0.52 -2.39
C GLN A 159 11.08 0.07 -3.85
N ASP A 160 11.63 -1.12 -4.15
CA ASP A 160 11.68 -1.67 -5.52
C ASP A 160 10.43 -2.50 -5.85
N ALA A 161 9.28 -1.82 -5.84
CA ALA A 161 7.98 -2.47 -6.03
C ALA A 161 7.81 -3.10 -7.43
N VAL A 162 8.49 -2.58 -8.44
CA VAL A 162 8.50 -3.15 -9.80
C VAL A 162 9.20 -4.51 -9.81
N ALA A 163 10.35 -4.62 -9.16
CA ALA A 163 11.02 -5.91 -9.04
C ALA A 163 10.17 -6.93 -8.26
N TRP A 164 9.40 -6.49 -7.26
CA TRP A 164 8.52 -7.41 -6.54
C TRP A 164 7.38 -7.97 -7.39
N LEU A 165 6.83 -7.19 -8.34
CA LEU A 165 5.89 -7.72 -9.34
C LEU A 165 6.57 -8.70 -10.28
N ARG A 166 7.72 -8.33 -10.86
CA ARG A 166 8.48 -9.16 -11.79
C ARG A 166 8.86 -10.52 -11.17
N ASP A 167 9.30 -10.49 -9.92
CA ASP A 167 9.80 -11.69 -9.20
C ASP A 167 8.65 -12.49 -8.53
N GLY A 168 7.39 -12.10 -8.73
CA GLY A 168 6.22 -12.79 -8.18
C GLY A 168 6.05 -12.66 -6.66
N LEU A 169 6.68 -11.68 -6.04
CA LEU A 169 6.57 -11.41 -4.60
C LEU A 169 5.31 -10.60 -4.26
N MET A 170 4.81 -9.85 -5.24
CA MET A 170 3.53 -9.12 -5.17
C MET A 170 2.66 -9.50 -6.36
N ASP A 171 1.36 -9.59 -6.12
CA ASP A 171 0.32 -9.80 -7.13
C ASP A 171 -0.26 -8.48 -7.61
N GLU A 172 -0.34 -7.50 -6.72
CA GLU A 172 -0.96 -6.21 -6.96
C GLU A 172 -0.17 -5.07 -6.34
N LEU A 173 -0.22 -3.89 -6.96
CA LEU A 173 0.29 -2.65 -6.38
C LEU A 173 -0.81 -1.58 -6.35
N PHE A 174 -0.83 -0.81 -5.27
CA PHE A 174 -1.69 0.35 -5.08
C PHE A 174 -0.84 1.61 -4.87
N PRO A 175 -0.18 2.15 -5.92
CA PRO A 175 0.69 3.31 -5.78
C PRO A 175 -0.08 4.51 -5.20
N MET A 176 0.45 5.15 -4.17
CA MET A 176 -0.18 6.31 -3.52
C MET A 176 -0.04 7.58 -4.38
N MET A 177 -0.79 7.63 -5.48
CA MET A 177 -0.71 8.69 -6.47
C MET A 177 -1.56 9.90 -6.07
N TYR A 178 -1.27 10.49 -4.91
CA TYR A 178 -2.00 11.63 -4.35
C TYR A 178 -1.49 12.95 -4.95
N PHE A 179 -1.52 13.03 -6.26
CA PHE A 179 -1.01 14.11 -7.09
C PHE A 179 -2.06 14.55 -8.09
N ARG A 180 -1.78 15.60 -8.86
CA ARG A 180 -2.60 16.07 -9.98
C ARG A 180 -1.74 16.30 -11.22
N ASP A 181 -2.40 16.38 -12.37
CA ASP A 181 -1.83 16.83 -13.64
C ASP A 181 -0.56 16.05 -14.04
N ASN A 182 0.50 16.76 -14.37
CA ASN A 182 1.76 16.18 -14.81
C ASN A 182 2.48 15.35 -13.74
N ASN A 183 2.07 15.44 -12.48
CA ASN A 183 2.57 14.55 -11.42
C ASN A 183 1.74 13.27 -11.29
N PHE A 184 0.59 13.17 -11.97
CA PHE A 184 -0.28 12.00 -11.96
C PHE A 184 -0.19 11.21 -13.29
N PHE A 185 -0.62 11.81 -14.41
CA PHE A 185 -0.84 11.10 -15.66
C PHE A 185 0.39 10.37 -16.22
N PRO A 186 1.58 11.00 -16.34
CA PRO A 186 2.77 10.31 -16.83
C PRO A 186 3.22 9.16 -15.95
N PHE A 187 3.03 9.28 -14.63
CA PHE A 187 3.44 8.27 -13.67
C PHE A 187 2.45 7.11 -13.58
N ALA A 188 1.16 7.33 -13.83
CA ALA A 188 0.20 6.24 -13.98
C ALA A 188 0.54 5.35 -15.17
N LEU A 189 0.96 5.94 -16.29
CA LEU A 189 1.45 5.18 -17.45
C LEU A 189 2.76 4.45 -17.14
N ASP A 190 3.69 5.10 -16.44
CA ASP A 190 4.96 4.47 -16.03
C ASP A 190 4.71 3.22 -15.17
N TRP A 191 3.79 3.29 -14.21
CA TRP A 191 3.37 2.14 -13.42
C TRP A 191 2.75 1.03 -14.26
N LYS A 192 1.86 1.38 -15.21
CA LYS A 192 1.24 0.42 -16.14
C LYS A 192 2.30 -0.33 -16.96
N GLU A 193 3.23 0.39 -17.55
CA GLU A 193 4.29 -0.17 -18.40
C GLU A 193 5.23 -1.09 -17.64
N ARG A 194 5.43 -0.82 -16.34
CA ARG A 194 6.29 -1.60 -15.45
C ARG A 194 5.55 -2.68 -14.66
N SER A 195 4.30 -2.95 -15.00
CA SER A 195 3.45 -3.89 -14.23
C SER A 195 3.85 -5.36 -14.39
N HIS A 196 4.63 -5.70 -15.42
CA HIS A 196 4.98 -7.10 -15.76
C HIS A 196 3.76 -8.02 -15.90
N GLY A 197 2.64 -7.48 -16.41
CA GLY A 197 1.38 -8.22 -16.55
C GLY A 197 0.60 -8.41 -15.25
N ARG A 198 1.07 -7.85 -14.13
CA ARG A 198 0.37 -7.86 -12.84
C ARG A 198 -0.58 -6.68 -12.69
N ILE A 199 -1.39 -6.72 -11.64
CA ILE A 199 -2.41 -5.70 -11.39
C ILE A 199 -1.76 -4.44 -10.77
N VAL A 200 -2.04 -3.28 -11.37
CA VAL A 200 -1.68 -1.98 -10.80
C VAL A 200 -2.94 -1.12 -10.69
N VAL A 201 -3.19 -0.65 -9.47
CA VAL A 201 -4.39 0.11 -9.09
C VAL A 201 -3.97 1.44 -8.47
N PRO A 202 -3.81 2.51 -9.26
CA PRO A 202 -3.45 3.82 -8.73
C PRO A 202 -4.41 4.31 -7.64
N GLY A 203 -3.83 4.70 -6.51
CA GLY A 203 -4.56 5.28 -5.38
C GLY A 203 -4.77 6.78 -5.56
N LEU A 204 -6.02 7.24 -5.46
CA LEU A 204 -6.40 8.64 -5.55
C LEU A 204 -6.53 9.27 -4.17
N GLY A 205 -5.94 10.45 -4.01
CA GLY A 205 -5.97 11.22 -2.76
C GLY A 205 -7.26 12.02 -2.59
N ILE A 206 -8.41 11.36 -2.52
CA ILE A 206 -9.71 12.04 -2.38
C ILE A 206 -9.84 12.85 -1.09
N TYR A 207 -9.00 12.58 -0.09
CA TYR A 207 -8.95 13.38 1.13
C TYR A 207 -8.52 14.85 0.86
N PHE A 208 -7.75 15.08 -0.20
CA PHE A 208 -7.38 16.44 -0.62
C PHE A 208 -8.55 17.27 -1.17
N MET A 209 -9.71 16.66 -1.42
CA MET A 209 -10.93 17.39 -1.73
C MET A 209 -11.47 18.17 -0.52
N SER A 210 -11.12 17.76 0.70
CA SER A 210 -11.52 18.44 1.93
C SER A 210 -11.03 19.88 1.95
N PRO A 211 -11.89 20.88 2.36
CA PRO A 211 -11.44 22.25 2.58
C PRO A 211 -10.35 22.42 3.64
N ARG A 212 -10.22 21.44 4.55
CA ARG A 212 -9.18 21.42 5.59
C ARG A 212 -7.82 20.95 5.07
N GLU A 213 -7.80 20.42 3.85
CA GLU A 213 -6.60 19.94 3.17
C GLU A 213 -6.27 20.85 1.98
N LYS A 214 -6.26 20.36 0.76
CA LYS A 214 -5.92 21.13 -0.45
C LYS A 214 -7.13 21.68 -1.20
N ASN A 215 -8.33 21.38 -0.75
CA ASN A 215 -9.59 21.82 -1.34
C ASN A 215 -9.73 21.51 -2.85
N TRP A 216 -9.20 20.35 -3.32
CA TRP A 216 -9.28 19.98 -4.72
C TRP A 216 -10.74 19.90 -5.19
N PRO A 217 -11.07 20.35 -6.41
CA PRO A 217 -12.39 20.18 -6.97
C PRO A 217 -12.64 18.70 -7.33
N LEU A 218 -13.91 18.30 -7.40
CA LEU A 218 -14.30 16.95 -7.86
C LEU A 218 -13.80 16.68 -9.28
N SER A 219 -13.77 17.69 -10.16
CA SER A 219 -13.31 17.59 -11.54
C SER A 219 -11.88 17.06 -11.69
N ASP A 220 -10.99 17.29 -10.73
CA ASP A 220 -9.64 16.72 -10.78
C ASP A 220 -9.71 15.20 -10.63
N ILE A 221 -10.47 14.71 -9.66
CA ILE A 221 -10.65 13.28 -9.41
C ILE A 221 -11.38 12.59 -10.57
N THR A 222 -12.43 13.20 -11.12
CA THR A 222 -13.17 12.61 -12.25
C THR A 222 -12.32 12.53 -13.51
N ARG A 223 -11.42 13.51 -13.75
CA ARG A 223 -10.46 13.49 -14.85
C ARG A 223 -9.42 12.37 -14.67
N GLU A 224 -8.91 12.17 -13.46
CA GLU A 224 -7.99 11.08 -13.14
C GLU A 224 -8.67 9.72 -13.36
N LEU A 225 -9.91 9.54 -12.88
CA LEU A 225 -10.69 8.33 -13.06
C LEU A 225 -10.96 8.01 -14.54
N GLY A 226 -11.34 9.01 -15.34
CA GLY A 226 -11.52 8.86 -16.79
C GLY A 226 -10.23 8.42 -17.47
N PHE A 227 -9.10 9.03 -17.09
CA PHE A 227 -7.79 8.65 -17.62
C PHE A 227 -7.42 7.20 -17.29
N LEU A 228 -7.58 6.79 -16.01
CA LEU A 228 -7.28 5.42 -15.59
C LEU A 228 -8.12 4.40 -16.36
N ARG A 229 -9.43 4.61 -16.47
CA ARG A 229 -10.33 3.73 -17.23
C ARG A 229 -9.92 3.62 -18.70
N ASN A 230 -9.66 4.75 -19.35
CA ASN A 230 -9.24 4.77 -20.75
C ASN A 230 -7.91 4.05 -21.00
N ASN A 231 -7.09 3.89 -19.95
CA ASN A 231 -5.84 3.17 -20.01
C ASN A 231 -5.92 1.74 -19.45
N GLY A 232 -7.10 1.23 -19.11
CA GLY A 232 -7.29 -0.13 -18.58
C GLY A 232 -6.67 -0.32 -17.20
N LEU A 233 -6.58 0.75 -16.41
CA LEU A 233 -6.13 0.72 -15.02
C LEU A 233 -7.33 0.73 -14.07
N GLY A 234 -7.19 0.02 -12.95
CA GLY A 234 -8.10 0.15 -11.81
C GLY A 234 -7.88 1.47 -11.06
N HIS A 235 -8.64 1.65 -9.99
CA HIS A 235 -8.50 2.81 -9.11
C HIS A 235 -8.82 2.43 -7.66
N ALA A 236 -8.12 3.05 -6.72
CA ALA A 236 -8.37 2.95 -5.29
C ALA A 236 -8.51 4.35 -4.67
N TYR A 237 -9.16 4.42 -3.52
CA TYR A 237 -9.44 5.72 -2.90
C TYR A 237 -8.92 5.79 -1.47
N PHE A 238 -8.17 6.80 -1.16
CA PHE A 238 -7.82 7.09 0.21
C PHE A 238 -8.57 8.34 0.68
N ARG A 239 -9.62 8.17 1.50
CA ARG A 239 -10.15 6.98 2.15
C ARG A 239 -11.69 6.99 2.19
N SER A 240 -12.32 5.89 2.63
CA SER A 240 -13.78 5.68 2.68
C SER A 240 -14.58 6.79 3.37
N LYS A 241 -14.04 7.43 4.41
CA LYS A 241 -14.69 8.56 5.10
C LYS A 241 -15.21 9.63 4.13
N PHE A 242 -14.49 9.95 3.07
CA PHE A 242 -14.86 10.99 2.12
C PHE A 242 -16.03 10.59 1.22
N PHE A 243 -16.24 9.27 1.03
CA PHE A 243 -17.46 8.74 0.43
C PHE A 243 -18.64 8.82 1.40
N THR A 244 -18.44 8.43 2.66
CA THR A 244 -19.49 8.52 3.69
C THR A 244 -19.98 9.96 3.91
N ASP A 245 -19.04 10.92 3.86
CA ASP A 245 -19.34 12.35 4.00
C ASP A 245 -19.84 12.96 2.67
N ASP A 246 -19.89 12.21 1.59
CA ASP A 246 -20.15 12.67 0.21
C ASP A 246 -19.40 13.96 -0.15
N THR A 247 -18.11 14.02 0.21
CA THR A 247 -17.28 15.21 0.07
C THR A 247 -17.30 15.68 -1.39
N LYS A 248 -17.82 16.90 -1.62
CA LYS A 248 -18.01 17.49 -2.95
C LYS A 248 -18.79 16.63 -3.95
N GLY A 249 -19.62 15.70 -3.46
CA GLY A 249 -20.45 14.85 -4.30
C GLY A 249 -19.75 13.60 -4.87
N ILE A 250 -18.60 13.19 -4.30
CA ILE A 250 -17.84 12.02 -4.78
C ILE A 250 -18.65 10.72 -4.70
N TYR A 251 -19.45 10.53 -3.64
CA TYR A 251 -20.30 9.35 -3.52
C TYR A 251 -21.39 9.33 -4.59
N ARG A 252 -22.09 10.45 -4.77
CA ARG A 252 -23.12 10.58 -5.79
C ARG A 252 -22.56 10.37 -7.20
N PHE A 253 -21.39 10.93 -7.50
CA PHE A 253 -20.70 10.70 -8.76
C PHE A 253 -20.36 9.21 -8.95
N ALA A 254 -19.73 8.58 -7.93
CA ALA A 254 -19.38 7.16 -8.02
C ALA A 254 -20.60 6.28 -8.24
N LYS A 255 -21.69 6.53 -7.50
CA LYS A 255 -22.92 5.74 -7.59
C LYS A 255 -23.64 5.91 -8.94
N ASN A 256 -23.73 7.14 -9.45
CA ASN A 256 -24.64 7.48 -10.56
C ASN A 256 -23.92 7.51 -11.92
N GLU A 257 -22.60 7.57 -11.96
CA GLU A 257 -21.85 7.73 -13.21
C GLU A 257 -20.72 6.71 -13.38
N LEU A 258 -19.98 6.41 -12.29
CA LEU A 258 -18.79 5.57 -12.39
C LEU A 258 -19.09 4.07 -12.23
N CYS A 259 -19.88 3.73 -11.21
CA CYS A 259 -20.15 2.34 -10.77
C CYS A 259 -21.61 1.95 -11.03
N LEU A 260 -22.11 2.20 -12.23
CA LEU A 260 -23.48 1.85 -12.61
C LEU A 260 -23.75 0.34 -12.59
N TYR A 261 -22.69 -0.44 -12.84
CA TYR A 261 -22.76 -1.89 -12.87
C TYR A 261 -21.70 -2.49 -11.95
N PRO A 262 -21.94 -3.65 -11.34
CA PRO A 262 -20.93 -4.34 -10.55
C PRO A 262 -19.75 -4.77 -11.44
N SER A 263 -18.55 -4.68 -10.87
CA SER A 263 -17.33 -5.15 -11.52
C SER A 263 -16.88 -6.45 -10.89
N LEU A 264 -16.35 -7.36 -11.69
CA LEU A 264 -15.68 -8.55 -11.18
C LEU A 264 -14.27 -8.21 -10.75
N VAL A 265 -13.81 -8.87 -9.69
CA VAL A 265 -12.41 -8.81 -9.28
C VAL A 265 -11.57 -9.50 -10.38
N PRO A 266 -10.50 -8.86 -10.90
CA PRO A 266 -9.69 -9.48 -11.93
C PRO A 266 -9.04 -10.78 -11.43
N PRO A 267 -9.06 -11.86 -12.23
CA PRO A 267 -8.39 -13.10 -11.87
C PRO A 267 -6.86 -12.93 -11.90
N MET A 268 -6.17 -13.70 -11.07
CA MET A 268 -4.72 -13.81 -11.11
C MET A 268 -4.31 -14.83 -12.18
N THR A 269 -4.13 -14.39 -13.41
CA THR A 269 -3.82 -15.25 -14.57
C THR A 269 -2.39 -15.81 -14.56
N TRP A 270 -1.59 -15.44 -13.59
CA TRP A 270 -0.18 -15.87 -13.43
C TRP A 270 0.01 -16.94 -12.34
N GLN A 271 -1.05 -17.43 -11.73
CA GLN A 271 -1.02 -18.53 -10.75
C GLN A 271 -1.33 -19.85 -11.41
#